data_31eaac7251bc2e0986bd0332b86ea94d
#
_entry.id   31eaac7251bc2e0986bd0332b86ea94d
#
_cell.length_a   1.000
_cell.length_b   1.000
_cell.length_c   1.000
_cell.angle_alpha   90.00
_cell.angle_beta   90.00
_cell.angle_gamma   90.00
#
_symmetry.space_group_name_H-M   'P 1'
#
loop_
_entity.id
_entity.type
_entity.pdbx_description
1 polymer ?
#
loop_
_entity_poly.entity_id
_entity_poly.type
_entity_poly.pdbx_seq_one_letter_code
_entity_poly.pdbx_strand_id
1 'polypeptide(L)' 'MEKKLFVIDGYRIWAKTYEDAYANYLVILKL' A
#
# COMPACT_ATOMS: atom_id res chain seq x y z
N MET A 1 -11.46 -10.99 5.04
CA MET A 1 -10.30 -10.24 4.99
C MET A 1 -9.66 -10.18 3.65
N GLU A 2 -10.28 -9.46 2.78
CA GLU A 2 -9.83 -9.35 1.42
C GLU A 2 -8.90 -8.19 1.26
N LYS A 3 -7.86 -8.40 0.48
CA LYS A 3 -6.98 -7.32 0.13
C LYS A 3 -7.53 -6.59 -1.06
N LYS A 4 -7.21 -5.32 -1.14
CA LYS A 4 -7.62 -4.47 -2.23
C LYS A 4 -6.39 -3.80 -2.82
N LEU A 5 -6.52 -3.36 -4.05
CA LEU A 5 -5.44 -2.64 -4.69
C LEU A 5 -5.58 -1.17 -4.36
N PHE A 6 -4.54 -0.60 -3.78
CA PHE A 6 -4.47 0.82 -3.52
C PHE A 6 -3.35 1.41 -4.35
N VAL A 7 -3.63 2.55 -4.96
CA VAL A 7 -2.62 3.24 -5.76
C VAL A 7 -2.22 4.49 -5.00
N ILE A 8 -0.97 4.52 -4.55
CA ILE A 8 -0.44 5.63 -3.77
C ILE A 8 0.80 6.15 -4.49
N ASP A 9 0.71 7.38 -4.96
CA ASP A 9 1.83 8.04 -5.63
C ASP A 9 2.37 7.17 -6.79
N GLY A 10 1.45 6.54 -7.52
CA GLY A 10 1.82 5.72 -8.66
C GLY A 10 2.19 4.29 -8.32
N TYR A 11 2.31 3.95 -7.04
CA TYR A 11 2.62 2.58 -6.63
C TYR A 11 1.32 1.82 -6.37
N ARG A 12 1.26 0.60 -6.89
CA ARG A 12 0.10 -0.26 -6.69
C ARG A 12 0.41 -1.22 -5.55
N ILE A 13 -0.38 -1.12 -4.49
CA ILE A 13 -0.10 -1.83 -3.25
C ILE A 13 -1.33 -2.61 -2.83
N TRP A 14 -1.16 -3.90 -2.59
CA TRP A 14 -2.22 -4.76 -2.09
C TRP A 14 -2.23 -4.70 -0.57
N ALA A 15 -3.37 -4.37 0.01
CA ALA A 15 -3.48 -4.32 1.45
C ALA A 15 -4.95 -4.42 1.84
N LYS A 16 -5.20 -4.69 3.11
CA LYS A 16 -6.56 -4.80 3.61
C LYS A 16 -7.20 -3.44 3.76
N THR A 17 -6.44 -2.46 4.18
CA THR A 17 -6.94 -1.12 4.41
C THR A 17 -5.97 -0.12 3.82
N TYR A 18 -6.44 1.11 3.69
CA TYR A 18 -5.59 2.17 3.18
C TYR A 18 -4.40 2.41 4.10
N GLU A 19 -4.63 2.34 5.42
CA GLU A 19 -3.53 2.55 6.36
C GLU A 19 -2.43 1.52 6.16
N ASP A 20 -2.82 0.26 5.95
CA ASP A 20 -1.84 -0.78 5.70
C ASP A 20 -1.09 -0.51 4.40
N ALA A 21 -1.83 -0.09 3.37
CA ALA A 21 -1.21 0.22 2.09
C ALA A 21 -0.21 1.35 2.23
N TYR A 22 -0.58 2.37 3.00
CA TYR A 22 0.31 3.51 3.19
C TYR A 22 1.57 3.11 3.93
N ALA A 23 1.44 2.26 4.93
CA ALA A 23 2.60 1.76 5.66
C ALA A 23 3.54 1.02 4.73
N ASN A 24 2.98 0.18 3.86
CA ASN A 24 3.79 -0.55 2.89
C ASN A 24 4.44 0.41 1.90
N TYR A 25 3.73 1.45 1.52
CA TYR A 25 4.27 2.46 0.62
C TYR A 25 5.52 3.10 1.22
N LEU A 26 5.47 3.43 2.51
CA LEU A 26 6.62 4.04 3.18
C LEU A 26 7.81 3.09 3.19
N VAL A 27 7.57 1.79 3.34
CA VAL A 27 8.64 0.81 3.29
C VAL A 27 9.27 0.78 1.90
N ILE A 28 8.45 0.84 0.87
CA ILE A 28 8.94 0.84 -0.50
C ILE A 28 9.87 2.03 -0.74
N LEU A 29 9.51 3.18 -0.20
CA LEU A 29 10.33 4.38 -0.39
C LEU A 29 11.70 4.25 0.27
N LYS A 30 11.80 3.40 1.29
CA LYS A 30 13.08 3.21 1.97
C LYS A 30 13.99 2.23 1.26
N LEU A 31 13.42 1.41 0.40
CA LEU A 31 14.23 0.45 -0.31
C LEU A 31 14.97 1.13 -1.44
#